data_4f9dc81308e4046b28dcec49b1baf2d7
#
_entry.id   4f9dc81308e4046b28dcec49b1baf2d7
#
_cell.length_a   1.000
_cell.length_b   1.000
_cell.length_c   1.000
_cell.angle_alpha   90.00
_cell.angle_beta   90.00
_cell.angle_gamma   90.00
#
_symmetry.space_group_name_H-M   'P 1'
#
loop_
_entity.id
_entity.type
_entity.pdbx_description
1 polymer ?
#
loop_
_entity_poly.entity_id
_entity_poly.type
_entity_poly.pdbx_seq_one_letter_code
_entity_poly.pdbx_strand_id
1 'polypeptide(L)'
;MATTVDDPETKNRMANLIAAGVEAEQQLLRAERKAEKRLAQAKAILASDEARLVRAQLRLERSHESVAAAEATLREVQERRAAGPTPD
;
A
#
# COMPACT_ATOMS: atom_id res chain seq x y z
N MET A 1 10.60 8.03 62.85
CA MET A 1 9.53 7.04 62.65
C MET A 1 9.68 6.43 61.31
N ALA A 2 9.87 5.14 61.26
CA ALA A 2 9.94 4.45 59.98
C ALA A 2 8.51 4.36 59.37
N THR A 3 8.34 4.90 58.19
CA THR A 3 7.13 4.71 57.40
C THR A 3 7.06 3.23 57.03
N THR A 4 6.13 2.53 57.63
CA THR A 4 5.92 1.13 57.29
C THR A 4 5.08 1.02 55.99
N VAL A 5 5.34 0.00 55.24
CA VAL A 5 4.59 -0.31 53.99
C VAL A 5 3.08 -0.49 54.27
N ASP A 6 2.71 -0.59 55.57
CA ASP A 6 1.33 -0.77 56.04
C ASP A 6 0.58 0.55 56.28
N ASP A 7 1.20 1.69 56.05
CA ASP A 7 0.56 2.99 56.14
C ASP A 7 -0.52 3.10 55.02
N PRO A 8 -1.79 3.42 55.36
CA PRO A 8 -2.87 3.54 54.39
C PRO A 8 -2.57 4.56 53.27
N GLU A 9 -1.93 5.66 53.56
CA GLU A 9 -1.56 6.64 52.56
C GLU A 9 -0.51 6.11 51.59
N THR A 10 0.48 5.39 52.10
CA THR A 10 1.52 4.77 51.26
C THR A 10 0.92 3.69 50.36
N LYS A 11 0.03 2.84 50.88
CA LYS A 11 -0.70 1.82 50.11
C LYS A 11 -1.54 2.47 49.02
N ASN A 12 -2.25 3.55 49.30
CA ASN A 12 -3.07 4.27 48.32
C ASN A 12 -2.22 4.89 47.21
N ARG A 13 -1.07 5.48 47.58
CA ARG A 13 -0.13 6.03 46.59
C ARG A 13 0.43 4.95 45.68
N MET A 14 0.83 3.82 46.25
CA MET A 14 1.34 2.67 45.49
C MET A 14 0.26 2.11 44.56
N ALA A 15 -0.97 1.93 45.05
CA ALA A 15 -2.09 1.47 44.25
C ALA A 15 -2.40 2.42 43.10
N ASN A 16 -2.35 3.73 43.35
CA ASN A 16 -2.56 4.74 42.31
C ASN A 16 -1.47 4.72 41.26
N LEU A 17 -0.21 4.54 41.64
CA LEU A 17 0.92 4.45 40.73
C LEU A 17 0.84 3.21 39.86
N ILE A 18 0.47 2.10 40.47
CA ILE A 18 0.28 0.83 39.74
C ILE A 18 -0.87 0.97 38.72
N ALA A 19 -2.00 1.53 39.16
CA ALA A 19 -3.17 1.74 38.31
C ALA A 19 -2.83 2.67 37.13
N ALA A 20 -2.09 3.77 37.41
CA ALA A 20 -1.64 4.68 36.36
C ALA A 20 -0.70 4.01 35.36
N GLY A 21 0.21 3.17 35.85
CA GLY A 21 1.12 2.39 34.99
C GLY A 21 0.38 1.39 34.10
N VAL A 22 -0.59 0.67 34.66
CA VAL A 22 -1.44 -0.28 33.91
C VAL A 22 -2.25 0.46 32.86
N GLU A 23 -2.85 1.59 33.20
CA GLU A 23 -3.62 2.42 32.27
C GLU A 23 -2.76 2.95 31.13
N ALA A 24 -1.57 3.46 31.43
CA ALA A 24 -0.63 3.93 30.43
C ALA A 24 -0.22 2.81 29.47
N GLU A 25 0.05 1.62 30.00
CA GLU A 25 0.40 0.46 29.20
C GLU A 25 -0.78 0.03 28.30
N GLN A 26 -2.00 0.03 28.82
CA GLN A 26 -3.19 -0.27 28.03
C GLN A 26 -3.40 0.74 26.90
N GLN A 27 -3.14 2.01 27.15
CA GLN A 27 -3.22 3.06 26.13
C GLN A 27 -2.19 2.82 25.02
N LEU A 28 -0.96 2.45 25.40
CA LEU A 28 0.10 2.12 24.44
C LEU A 28 -0.25 0.90 23.60
N LEU A 29 -0.80 -0.14 24.22
CA LEU A 29 -1.25 -1.33 23.49
C LEU A 29 -2.37 -1.02 22.51
N ARG A 30 -3.32 -0.17 22.89
CA ARG A 30 -4.38 0.28 21.98
C ARG A 30 -3.82 1.07 20.81
N ALA A 31 -2.86 1.98 21.09
CA ALA A 31 -2.20 2.77 20.06
C ALA A 31 -1.41 1.88 19.10
N GLU A 32 -0.71 0.87 19.63
CA GLU A 32 0.03 -0.10 18.84
C GLU A 32 -0.90 -0.90 17.92
N ARG A 33 -2.01 -1.43 18.45
CA ARG A 33 -3.00 -2.16 17.64
C ARG A 33 -3.58 -1.29 16.55
N LYS A 34 -3.86 -0.03 16.85
CA LYS A 34 -4.39 0.93 15.88
C LYS A 34 -3.37 1.22 14.79
N ALA A 35 -2.10 1.37 15.17
CA ALA A 35 -1.00 1.57 14.23
C ALA A 35 -0.78 0.34 13.35
N GLU A 36 -0.80 -0.86 13.91
CA GLU A 36 -0.70 -2.12 13.18
C GLU A 36 -1.82 -2.26 12.15
N LYS A 37 -3.04 -1.93 12.55
CA LYS A 37 -4.20 -1.96 11.66
C LYS A 37 -4.05 -0.97 10.51
N ARG A 38 -3.58 0.24 10.79
CA ARG A 38 -3.30 1.24 9.75
C ARG A 38 -2.22 0.78 8.80
N LEU A 39 -1.17 0.16 9.33
CA LEU A 39 -0.09 -0.39 8.51
C LEU A 39 -0.59 -1.51 7.60
N ALA A 40 -1.39 -2.43 8.13
CA ALA A 40 -1.99 -3.50 7.33
C ALA A 40 -2.89 -2.95 6.22
N GLN A 41 -3.69 -1.93 6.51
CA GLN A 41 -4.53 -1.26 5.51
C GLN A 41 -3.68 -0.57 4.44
N ALA A 42 -2.63 0.14 4.85
CA ALA A 42 -1.72 0.81 3.91
C ALA A 42 -1.02 -0.19 2.99
N LYS A 43 -0.56 -1.32 3.54
CA LYS A 43 0.04 -2.41 2.74
C LYS A 43 -0.94 -3.00 1.74
N ALA A 44 -2.20 -3.18 2.14
CA ALA A 44 -3.24 -3.71 1.25
C ALA A 44 -3.53 -2.73 0.10
N ILE A 45 -3.57 -1.44 0.39
CA ILE A 45 -3.76 -0.40 -0.63
C ILE A 45 -2.57 -0.39 -1.59
N LEU A 46 -1.35 -0.46 -1.06
CA LEU A 46 -0.13 -0.51 -1.88
C LEU A 46 -0.15 -1.72 -2.82
N ALA A 47 -0.47 -2.90 -2.30
CA ALA A 47 -0.55 -4.11 -3.12
C ALA A 47 -1.59 -3.98 -4.24
N SER A 48 -2.74 -3.37 -3.95
CA SER A 48 -3.78 -3.09 -4.93
C SER A 48 -3.30 -2.12 -6.01
N ASP A 49 -2.61 -1.05 -5.60
CA ASP A 49 -2.08 -0.06 -6.53
C ASP A 49 -0.97 -0.64 -7.41
N GLU A 50 -0.10 -1.47 -6.84
CA GLU A 50 0.94 -2.18 -7.60
C GLU A 50 0.32 -3.10 -8.66
N ALA A 51 -0.76 -3.82 -8.33
CA ALA A 51 -1.47 -4.66 -9.27
C ALA A 51 -2.11 -3.84 -10.40
N ARG A 52 -2.65 -2.66 -10.08
CA ARG A 52 -3.18 -1.73 -11.08
C ARG A 52 -2.09 -1.20 -11.99
N LEU A 53 -0.93 -0.88 -11.44
CA LEU A 53 0.22 -0.40 -12.21
C LEU A 53 0.68 -1.46 -13.20
N VAL A 54 0.84 -2.69 -12.78
CA VAL A 54 1.21 -3.82 -13.66
C VAL A 54 0.21 -3.96 -14.80
N ARG A 55 -1.09 -3.93 -14.50
CA ARG A 55 -2.14 -4.02 -15.54
C ARG A 55 -2.10 -2.83 -16.50
N ALA A 56 -1.82 -1.64 -15.99
CA ALA A 56 -1.69 -0.43 -16.82
C ALA A 56 -0.47 -0.54 -17.75
N GLN A 57 0.65 -1.04 -17.24
CA GLN A 57 1.86 -1.29 -18.03
C GLN A 57 1.63 -2.30 -19.13
N LEU A 58 0.93 -3.40 -18.84
CA LEU A 58 0.56 -4.42 -19.84
C LEU A 58 -0.35 -3.85 -20.92
N ARG A 59 -1.31 -3.02 -20.54
CA ARG A 59 -2.18 -2.33 -21.50
C ARG A 59 -1.40 -1.40 -22.41
N LEU A 60 -0.45 -0.66 -21.83
CA LEU A 60 0.41 0.25 -22.58
C LEU A 60 1.25 -0.52 -23.60
N GLU A 61 1.86 -1.63 -23.20
CA GLU A 61 2.63 -2.50 -24.10
C GLU A 61 1.78 -3.01 -25.25
N ARG A 62 0.55 -3.48 -24.96
CA ARG A 62 -0.38 -3.94 -26.01
C ARG A 62 -0.77 -2.80 -26.94
N SER A 63 -0.95 -1.60 -26.41
CA SER A 63 -1.24 -0.42 -27.24
C SER A 63 -0.08 -0.08 -28.16
N HIS A 64 1.15 -0.14 -27.67
CA HIS A 64 2.36 0.07 -28.49
C HIS A 64 2.47 -0.98 -29.58
N GLU A 65 2.22 -2.25 -29.26
CA GLU A 65 2.21 -3.34 -30.23
C GLU A 65 1.13 -3.13 -31.30
N SER A 66 -0.04 -2.70 -30.90
CA SER A 66 -1.15 -2.41 -31.83
C SER A 66 -0.79 -1.25 -32.76
N VAL A 67 -0.17 -0.19 -32.24
CA VAL A 67 0.29 0.93 -33.05
C VAL A 67 1.36 0.47 -34.04
N ALA A 68 2.35 -0.29 -33.56
CA ALA A 68 3.41 -0.82 -34.42
C ALA A 68 2.86 -1.72 -35.52
N ALA A 69 1.89 -2.59 -35.22
CA ALA A 69 1.23 -3.45 -36.20
C ALA A 69 0.44 -2.63 -37.24
N ALA A 70 -0.28 -1.60 -36.82
CA ALA A 70 -1.01 -0.70 -37.67
C ALA A 70 -0.08 0.07 -38.63
N GLU A 71 1.03 0.57 -38.06
CA GLU A 71 2.06 1.27 -38.86
C GLU A 71 2.69 0.35 -39.91
N ALA A 72 2.96 -0.89 -39.56
CA ALA A 72 3.49 -1.88 -40.48
C ALA A 72 2.50 -2.18 -41.59
N THR A 73 1.21 -2.35 -41.28
CA THR A 73 0.14 -2.55 -42.25
C THR A 73 0.01 -1.34 -43.18
N LEU A 74 0.05 -0.14 -42.60
CA LEU A 74 -0.03 1.09 -43.42
C LEU A 74 1.14 1.19 -44.40
N ARG A 75 2.36 0.93 -43.92
CA ARG A 75 3.55 0.91 -44.78
C ARG A 75 3.41 -0.11 -45.93
N GLU A 76 2.94 -1.29 -45.62
CA GLU A 76 2.72 -2.34 -46.63
C GLU A 76 1.72 -1.90 -47.71
N VAL A 77 0.61 -1.31 -47.30
CA VAL A 77 -0.39 -0.77 -48.22
C VAL A 77 0.18 0.40 -49.04
N GLN A 78 0.92 1.29 -48.43
CA GLN A 78 1.57 2.40 -49.15
C GLN A 78 2.58 1.92 -50.16
N GLU A 79 3.38 0.90 -49.85
CA GLU A 79 4.33 0.27 -50.76
C GLU A 79 3.63 -0.38 -51.94
N ARG A 80 2.53 -1.10 -51.72
CA ARG A 80 1.71 -1.68 -52.78
C ARG A 80 1.12 -0.60 -53.68
N ARG A 81 0.66 0.49 -53.09
CA ARG A 81 0.10 1.62 -53.84
C ARG A 81 1.17 2.32 -54.69
N ALA A 82 2.36 2.52 -54.10
CA ALA A 82 3.48 3.13 -54.78
C ALA A 82 4.00 2.27 -55.95
N ALA A 83 3.93 0.94 -55.81
CA ALA A 83 4.33 0.00 -56.86
C ALA A 83 3.37 0.01 -58.03
N GLY A 84 2.19 0.57 -57.88
CA GLY A 84 1.19 0.64 -58.97
C GLY A 84 0.52 -0.69 -59.23
N PRO A 85 -0.42 -0.73 -60.22
CA PRO A 85 -1.08 -1.97 -60.58
C PRO A 85 -0.07 -2.95 -61.13
N THR A 86 -0.17 -4.23 -60.69
CA THR A 86 0.66 -5.31 -61.22
C THR A 86 0.41 -5.47 -62.72
N PRO A 87 1.42 -5.39 -63.58
CA PRO A 87 1.22 -5.67 -64.99
C PRO A 87 0.88 -7.14 -65.16
N ASP A 88 -0.13 -7.40 -65.90
CA ASP A 88 -0.53 -8.76 -66.27
C ASP A 88 0.49 -9.41 -67.20
#